data_a0ee7fae61f06641daeabc8817dd97ef
#
_entry.id   a0ee7fae61f06641daeabc8817dd97ef
#
_cell.length_a   1.000
_cell.length_b   1.000
_cell.length_c   1.000
_cell.angle_alpha   90.00
_cell.angle_beta   90.00
_cell.angle_gamma   90.00
#
_symmetry.space_group_name_H-M   'P 1'
#
loop_
_entity.id
_entity.type
_entity.pdbx_description
1 polymer ?
#
loop_
_entity_poly.entity_id
_entity_poly.type
_entity_poly.pdbx_seq_one_letter_code
_entity_poly.pdbx_strand_id
1 'polypeptide(L)'
;MAAPYVEQVLPPVLDSTSEPPTLFDGTTRLYTNYHCPYAQRVWIVRNYKGLHDEIKLVPINLQNRPAWYKEKVYPPNKIRLNLPCLSSTLVLLKVPSLEHNGKIIGESLDLVKYVDANFKGPSLLPDDPAKKEFAEELIAYSGTFVDNVYASFRGDDTVKQAGSEFDYLETALHKFEDGHFFLGQFSQVDVVYIPFVERIRPFLYQVWKYDVTSGRPKLAKWIQEMNEIDAYKPTIPDPQLIVEKYKIRFLVNWSKMKDA
;
A
#
# COMPACT_ATOMS: atom_id res chain seq x y z
N MET A 1 -20.18 11.09 -3.83
CA MET A 1 -19.28 12.03 -3.13
C MET A 1 -18.55 11.23 -2.05
N ALA A 2 -17.23 11.42 -1.92
CA ALA A 2 -16.46 10.84 -0.81
C ALA A 2 -16.98 11.35 0.54
N ALA A 3 -16.79 10.56 1.61
CA ALA A 3 -17.09 10.99 2.96
C ALA A 3 -16.20 12.20 3.34
N PRO A 4 -16.71 13.20 4.08
CA PRO A 4 -15.90 14.33 4.53
C PRO A 4 -14.77 13.87 5.44
N TYR A 5 -13.67 14.63 5.45
CA TYR A 5 -12.56 14.39 6.38
C TYR A 5 -13.05 14.44 7.84
N VAL A 6 -12.77 13.36 8.56
CA VAL A 6 -12.97 13.31 10.01
C VAL A 6 -11.60 13.13 10.64
N GLU A 7 -11.19 14.07 11.50
CA GLU A 7 -9.96 13.91 12.28
C GLU A 7 -10.08 12.66 13.14
N GLN A 8 -9.25 11.67 12.87
CA GLN A 8 -9.31 10.39 13.55
C GLN A 8 -8.14 10.26 14.52
N VAL A 9 -8.43 10.06 15.79
CA VAL A 9 -7.44 9.61 16.76
C VAL A 9 -7.06 8.17 16.42
N LEU A 10 -5.80 7.97 16.01
CA LEU A 10 -5.31 6.66 15.62
C LEU A 10 -5.09 5.79 16.85
N PRO A 11 -5.55 4.51 16.84
CA PRO A 11 -5.28 3.56 17.91
C PRO A 11 -3.76 3.35 18.13
N PRO A 12 -3.33 3.04 19.37
CA PRO A 12 -1.94 2.71 19.66
C PRO A 12 -1.53 1.41 18.96
N VAL A 13 -0.26 1.36 18.56
CA VAL A 13 0.31 0.16 17.90
C VAL A 13 0.50 -0.97 18.92
N LEU A 14 -0.07 -2.13 18.63
CA LEU A 14 -0.01 -3.32 19.48
C LEU A 14 1.28 -4.12 19.19
N ASP A 15 1.93 -4.58 20.25
CA ASP A 15 3.17 -5.35 20.20
C ASP A 15 3.08 -6.67 21.01
N SER A 16 4.21 -7.34 21.24
CA SER A 16 4.29 -8.64 21.94
C SER A 16 3.76 -8.61 23.39
N THR A 17 3.65 -7.43 24.00
CA THR A 17 3.14 -7.25 25.37
C THR A 17 1.66 -6.90 25.39
N SER A 18 1.05 -6.65 24.23
CA SER A 18 -0.33 -6.19 24.12
C SER A 18 -1.31 -7.37 24.14
N GLU A 19 -2.35 -7.23 24.95
CA GLU A 19 -3.46 -8.19 24.96
C GLU A 19 -4.27 -8.13 23.66
N PRO A 20 -4.87 -9.24 23.22
CA PRO A 20 -5.73 -9.24 22.05
C PRO A 20 -7.00 -8.45 22.29
N PRO A 21 -7.55 -7.78 21.26
CA PRO A 21 -8.96 -7.40 21.30
C PRO A 21 -9.82 -8.65 21.38
N THR A 22 -11.09 -8.51 21.75
CA THR A 22 -12.02 -9.65 21.69
C THR A 22 -12.17 -10.09 20.23
N LEU A 23 -11.53 -11.22 19.89
CA LEU A 23 -11.51 -11.76 18.53
C LEU A 23 -12.82 -12.43 18.18
N PHE A 24 -13.25 -12.32 16.93
CA PHE A 24 -14.42 -13.01 16.35
C PHE A 24 -15.75 -12.73 17.07
N ASP A 25 -15.87 -11.52 17.66
CA ASP A 25 -17.06 -11.06 18.40
C ASP A 25 -18.12 -10.37 17.49
N GLY A 26 -17.97 -10.49 16.17
CA GLY A 26 -18.80 -9.80 15.18
C GLY A 26 -18.32 -8.41 14.77
N THR A 27 -17.36 -7.83 15.49
CA THR A 27 -16.74 -6.55 15.11
C THR A 27 -15.85 -6.74 13.89
N THR A 28 -16.00 -5.88 12.88
CA THR A 28 -15.09 -5.87 11.74
C THR A 28 -13.80 -5.12 12.11
N ARG A 29 -12.64 -5.77 11.91
CA ARG A 29 -11.32 -5.22 12.26
C ARG A 29 -10.36 -5.29 11.09
N LEU A 30 -9.72 -4.15 10.79
CA LEU A 30 -8.60 -4.10 9.86
C LEU A 30 -7.30 -4.13 10.67
N TYR A 31 -6.62 -5.28 10.63
CA TYR A 31 -5.27 -5.41 11.15
C TYR A 31 -4.31 -4.75 10.18
N THR A 32 -3.63 -3.72 10.63
CA THR A 32 -2.85 -2.81 9.80
C THR A 32 -1.46 -2.53 10.39
N ASN A 33 -0.67 -1.75 9.69
CA ASN A 33 0.52 -1.08 10.21
C ASN A 33 0.66 0.25 9.47
N TYR A 34 0.80 1.34 10.17
CA TYR A 34 0.79 2.70 9.59
C TYR A 34 1.94 2.99 8.60
N HIS A 35 2.99 2.16 8.60
CA HIS A 35 4.11 2.28 7.66
C HIS A 35 4.08 1.25 6.52
N CYS A 36 3.12 0.31 6.51
CA CYS A 36 3.02 -0.71 5.48
C CYS A 36 2.23 -0.20 4.27
N PRO A 37 2.84 -0.12 3.06
CA PRO A 37 2.14 0.37 1.87
C PRO A 37 0.97 -0.53 1.46
N TYR A 38 1.09 -1.84 1.66
CA TYR A 38 0.00 -2.78 1.38
C TYR A 38 -1.20 -2.57 2.30
N ALA A 39 -0.97 -2.33 3.60
CA ALA A 39 -2.05 -2.06 4.54
C ALA A 39 -2.70 -0.69 4.32
N GLN A 40 -1.92 0.28 3.87
CA GLN A 40 -2.40 1.62 3.55
C GLN A 40 -3.45 1.60 2.42
N ARG A 41 -3.32 0.71 1.42
CA ARG A 41 -4.34 0.53 0.38
C ARG A 41 -5.73 0.34 0.99
N VAL A 42 -5.88 -0.60 1.90
CA VAL A 42 -7.17 -0.92 2.53
C VAL A 42 -7.63 0.17 3.50
N TRP A 43 -6.69 0.83 4.16
CA TRP A 43 -6.99 1.96 5.04
C TRP A 43 -7.54 3.16 4.27
N ILE A 44 -6.99 3.49 3.09
CA ILE A 44 -7.53 4.52 2.19
C ILE A 44 -8.96 4.18 1.76
N VAL A 45 -9.22 2.93 1.33
CA VAL A 45 -10.57 2.49 0.93
C VAL A 45 -11.57 2.63 2.08
N ARG A 46 -11.18 2.18 3.28
CA ARG A 46 -12.00 2.34 4.50
C ARG A 46 -12.38 3.80 4.74
N ASN A 47 -11.41 4.70 4.64
CA ASN A 47 -11.63 6.13 4.84
C ASN A 47 -12.51 6.72 3.73
N TYR A 48 -12.24 6.39 2.47
CA TYR A 48 -12.98 6.90 1.32
C TYR A 48 -14.47 6.54 1.37
N LYS A 49 -14.78 5.34 1.83
CA LYS A 49 -16.16 4.86 1.99
C LYS A 49 -16.81 5.34 3.31
N GLY A 50 -16.09 6.06 4.16
CA GLY A 50 -16.61 6.55 5.45
C GLY A 50 -16.83 5.47 6.50
N LEU A 51 -16.11 4.35 6.45
CA LEU A 51 -16.31 3.16 7.28
C LEU A 51 -15.58 3.23 8.64
N HIS A 52 -15.38 4.42 9.20
CA HIS A 52 -14.64 4.61 10.44
C HIS A 52 -15.26 3.88 11.63
N ASP A 53 -16.58 3.80 11.67
CA ASP A 53 -17.32 3.14 12.73
C ASP A 53 -17.53 1.65 12.47
N GLU A 54 -17.63 1.26 11.21
CA GLU A 54 -17.89 -0.13 10.80
C GLU A 54 -16.63 -0.99 10.83
N ILE A 55 -15.46 -0.43 10.42
CA ILE A 55 -14.18 -1.14 10.39
C ILE A 55 -13.21 -0.51 11.36
N LYS A 56 -12.92 -1.17 12.48
CA LYS A 56 -11.98 -0.68 13.49
C LYS A 56 -10.53 -0.99 13.09
N LEU A 57 -9.64 0.00 13.21
CA LEU A 57 -8.21 -0.21 12.97
C LEU A 57 -7.57 -0.93 14.16
N VAL A 58 -6.76 -1.95 13.88
CA VAL A 58 -5.93 -2.65 14.87
C VAL A 58 -4.48 -2.65 14.36
N PRO A 59 -3.69 -1.62 14.71
CA PRO A 59 -2.32 -1.50 14.21
C PRO A 59 -1.38 -2.46 14.94
N ILE A 60 -0.57 -3.20 14.17
CA ILE A 60 0.35 -4.23 14.66
C ILE A 60 1.80 -3.81 14.44
N ASN A 61 2.62 -3.93 15.47
CA ASN A 61 4.07 -3.77 15.34
C ASN A 61 4.66 -4.97 14.59
N LEU A 62 5.13 -4.75 13.36
CA LEU A 62 5.62 -5.84 12.50
C LEU A 62 6.99 -6.38 12.93
N GLN A 63 7.75 -5.66 13.73
CA GLN A 63 9.05 -6.10 14.25
C GLN A 63 8.90 -6.87 15.57
N ASN A 64 7.90 -6.53 16.38
CA ASN A 64 7.60 -7.13 17.68
C ASN A 64 6.12 -7.51 17.78
N ARG A 65 5.69 -8.52 17.00
CA ARG A 65 4.27 -8.87 16.83
C ARG A 65 3.70 -9.61 18.01
N PRO A 66 2.44 -9.33 18.41
CA PRO A 66 1.70 -10.12 19.39
C PRO A 66 1.63 -11.61 19.01
N ALA A 67 1.79 -12.50 20.00
CA ALA A 67 1.67 -13.94 19.76
C ALA A 67 0.29 -14.33 19.24
N TRP A 68 -0.77 -13.75 19.85
CA TRP A 68 -2.16 -14.00 19.43
C TRP A 68 -2.43 -13.61 17.96
N TYR A 69 -1.78 -12.57 17.43
CA TYR A 69 -1.90 -12.20 16.04
C TYR A 69 -1.34 -13.28 15.11
N LYS A 70 -0.18 -13.83 15.46
CA LYS A 70 0.47 -14.91 14.69
C LYS A 70 -0.33 -16.20 14.68
N GLU A 71 -0.98 -16.51 15.80
CA GLU A 71 -1.65 -17.79 16.02
C GLU A 71 -3.09 -17.80 15.56
N LYS A 72 -3.85 -16.73 15.83
CA LYS A 72 -5.30 -16.70 15.66
C LYS A 72 -5.77 -15.91 14.43
N VAL A 73 -5.08 -14.80 14.12
CA VAL A 73 -5.50 -13.90 13.02
C VAL A 73 -4.75 -14.23 11.74
N TYR A 74 -3.49 -14.58 11.84
CA TYR A 74 -2.60 -14.67 10.70
C TYR A 74 -2.38 -16.05 10.04
N PRO A 75 -2.78 -17.19 10.59
CA PRO A 75 -2.50 -18.50 10.00
C PRO A 75 -2.84 -18.67 8.51
N PRO A 76 -3.92 -18.04 7.96
CA PRO A 76 -4.27 -18.15 6.55
C PRO A 76 -3.31 -17.44 5.60
N ASN A 77 -2.58 -16.41 6.07
CA ASN A 77 -1.74 -15.55 5.24
C ASN A 77 -0.24 -15.92 5.24
N LYS A 78 0.09 -17.21 5.44
CA LYS A 78 1.48 -17.68 5.40
C LYS A 78 1.97 -17.81 3.96
N ILE A 79 2.66 -16.80 3.43
CA ILE A 79 3.47 -16.99 2.23
C ILE A 79 4.75 -17.71 2.63
N ARG A 80 4.95 -18.92 2.09
CA ARG A 80 6.23 -19.62 2.12
C ARG A 80 7.07 -19.09 0.96
N LEU A 81 8.03 -18.22 1.24
CA LEU A 81 9.08 -17.90 0.28
C LEU A 81 10.12 -19.01 0.36
N ASN A 82 10.16 -19.88 -0.66
CA ASN A 82 11.30 -20.77 -0.87
C ASN A 82 12.44 -19.91 -1.46
N LEU A 83 13.27 -19.35 -0.58
CA LEU A 83 14.49 -18.68 -0.99
C LEU A 83 15.61 -19.72 -1.10
N PRO A 84 16.17 -19.95 -2.30
CA PRO A 84 17.20 -21.00 -2.51
C PRO A 84 18.50 -20.76 -1.73
N CYS A 85 18.67 -19.61 -1.08
CA CYS A 85 19.91 -19.22 -0.40
C CYS A 85 19.82 -19.15 1.14
N LEU A 86 18.68 -19.49 1.76
CA LEU A 86 18.51 -19.50 3.21
C LEU A 86 17.82 -20.80 3.63
N SER A 87 18.49 -21.59 4.46
CA SER A 87 17.99 -22.88 4.98
C SER A 87 16.79 -22.75 5.95
N SER A 88 16.17 -21.58 6.03
CA SER A 88 14.98 -21.32 6.82
C SER A 88 13.85 -20.74 5.97
N THR A 89 12.70 -21.39 6.00
CA THR A 89 11.44 -20.87 5.44
C THR A 89 11.09 -19.58 6.17
N LEU A 90 11.37 -18.43 5.58
CA LEU A 90 10.98 -17.13 6.14
C LEU A 90 9.46 -16.98 5.99
N VAL A 91 8.73 -17.19 7.04
CA VAL A 91 7.29 -16.89 7.11
C VAL A 91 7.14 -15.39 7.26
N LEU A 92 6.96 -14.67 6.15
CA LEU A 92 6.62 -13.25 6.17
C LEU A 92 5.19 -13.10 6.68
N LEU A 93 5.08 -12.71 7.93
CA LEU A 93 3.83 -12.37 8.57
C LEU A 93 3.39 -11.00 8.06
N LYS A 94 2.26 -10.91 7.36
CA LYS A 94 1.83 -9.73 6.64
C LYS A 94 0.63 -9.03 7.28
N VAL A 95 0.54 -7.76 7.03
CA VAL A 95 -0.67 -6.95 7.06
C VAL A 95 -0.87 -6.40 5.63
N PRO A 96 -2.09 -6.09 5.20
CA PRO A 96 -3.35 -6.09 5.97
C PRO A 96 -3.98 -7.48 6.12
N SER A 97 -4.82 -7.60 7.15
CA SER A 97 -5.81 -8.67 7.30
C SER A 97 -7.12 -8.05 7.76
N LEU A 98 -8.24 -8.52 7.25
CA LEU A 98 -9.58 -8.08 7.64
C LEU A 98 -10.29 -9.21 8.37
N GLU A 99 -10.71 -8.96 9.62
CA GLU A 99 -11.67 -9.79 10.33
C GLU A 99 -13.08 -9.30 10.01
N HIS A 100 -13.87 -10.15 9.38
CA HIS A 100 -15.26 -9.84 9.05
C HIS A 100 -16.10 -11.12 9.04
N ASN A 101 -17.28 -11.08 9.70
CA ASN A 101 -18.21 -12.21 9.79
C ASN A 101 -17.54 -13.51 10.25
N GLY A 102 -16.70 -13.44 11.27
CA GLY A 102 -16.00 -14.60 11.85
C GLY A 102 -14.90 -15.21 10.96
N LYS A 103 -14.51 -14.53 9.88
CA LYS A 103 -13.46 -14.95 8.95
C LYS A 103 -12.32 -13.94 8.89
N ILE A 104 -11.13 -14.44 8.57
CA ILE A 104 -9.96 -13.58 8.25
C ILE A 104 -9.74 -13.65 6.74
N ILE A 105 -9.70 -12.46 6.13
CA ILE A 105 -9.39 -12.25 4.71
C ILE A 105 -8.06 -11.53 4.63
N GLY A 106 -7.17 -11.97 3.75
CA GLY A 106 -5.86 -11.35 3.50
C GLY A 106 -5.72 -10.85 2.07
N GLU A 107 -4.48 -10.54 1.70
CA GLU A 107 -4.05 -9.97 0.42
C GLU A 107 -4.66 -8.58 0.12
N SER A 108 -3.78 -7.58 0.00
CA SER A 108 -4.23 -6.18 -0.05
C SER A 108 -5.09 -5.84 -1.26
N LEU A 109 -4.83 -6.46 -2.41
CA LEU A 109 -5.61 -6.22 -3.64
C LEU A 109 -7.01 -6.86 -3.52
N ASP A 110 -7.08 -8.06 -2.96
CA ASP A 110 -8.37 -8.72 -2.71
C ASP A 110 -9.18 -7.95 -1.67
N LEU A 111 -8.51 -7.42 -0.64
CA LEU A 111 -9.17 -6.61 0.39
C LEU A 111 -9.69 -5.27 -0.14
N VAL A 112 -8.98 -4.60 -1.06
CA VAL A 112 -9.47 -3.38 -1.73
C VAL A 112 -10.79 -3.70 -2.46
N LYS A 113 -10.81 -4.76 -3.26
CA LYS A 113 -12.02 -5.20 -3.98
C LYS A 113 -13.13 -5.63 -3.02
N TYR A 114 -12.77 -6.39 -1.98
CA TYR A 114 -13.72 -6.89 -0.99
C TYR A 114 -14.43 -5.78 -0.23
N VAL A 115 -13.66 -4.81 0.28
CA VAL A 115 -14.24 -3.67 1.02
C VAL A 115 -15.09 -2.81 0.09
N ASP A 116 -14.65 -2.58 -1.14
CA ASP A 116 -15.42 -1.80 -2.11
C ASP A 116 -16.76 -2.46 -2.45
N ALA A 117 -16.80 -3.77 -2.61
CA ALA A 117 -18.00 -4.52 -3.00
C ALA A 117 -18.96 -4.83 -1.84
N ASN A 118 -18.46 -5.02 -0.61
CA ASN A 118 -19.26 -5.56 0.50
C ASN A 118 -19.68 -4.51 1.54
N PHE A 119 -19.16 -3.30 1.47
CA PHE A 119 -19.51 -2.22 2.39
C PHE A 119 -20.14 -1.05 1.65
N LYS A 120 -21.04 -0.33 2.32
CA LYS A 120 -21.68 0.86 1.78
C LYS A 120 -20.67 1.98 1.52
N GLY A 121 -21.07 2.94 0.70
CA GLY A 121 -20.27 4.11 0.35
C GLY A 121 -19.99 4.20 -1.16
N PRO A 122 -19.26 5.23 -1.61
CA PRO A 122 -18.99 5.43 -3.02
C PRO A 122 -18.14 4.29 -3.59
N SER A 123 -18.44 3.87 -4.83
CA SER A 123 -17.65 2.88 -5.56
C SER A 123 -16.31 3.49 -5.98
N LEU A 124 -15.26 2.69 -5.90
CA LEU A 124 -13.93 3.01 -6.40
C LEU A 124 -13.66 2.50 -7.82
N LEU A 125 -14.67 1.85 -8.44
CA LEU A 125 -14.58 1.40 -9.82
C LEU A 125 -15.71 2.03 -10.64
N PRO A 126 -15.41 2.77 -11.72
CA PRO A 126 -16.41 3.35 -12.60
C PRO A 126 -17.20 2.25 -13.34
N ASP A 127 -18.41 2.57 -13.79
CA ASP A 127 -19.25 1.62 -14.52
C ASP A 127 -18.83 1.37 -15.96
N ASP A 128 -18.04 2.28 -16.55
CA ASP A 128 -17.53 2.21 -17.91
C ASP A 128 -16.70 0.92 -18.14
N PRO A 129 -17.08 0.06 -19.13
CA PRO A 129 -16.37 -1.19 -19.37
C PRO A 129 -14.90 -1.02 -19.76
N ALA A 130 -14.56 0.00 -20.55
CA ALA A 130 -13.18 0.25 -20.97
C ALA A 130 -12.31 0.69 -19.78
N LYS A 131 -12.86 1.47 -18.86
CA LYS A 131 -12.18 1.84 -17.61
C LYS A 131 -12.01 0.66 -16.68
N LYS A 132 -12.99 -0.26 -16.62
CA LYS A 132 -12.88 -1.50 -15.83
C LYS A 132 -11.76 -2.41 -16.34
N GLU A 133 -11.72 -2.64 -17.65
CA GLU A 133 -10.68 -3.45 -18.28
C GLU A 133 -9.29 -2.86 -18.02
N PHE A 134 -9.14 -1.56 -18.22
CA PHE A 134 -7.87 -0.88 -17.96
C PHE A 134 -7.48 -0.87 -16.47
N ALA A 135 -8.45 -0.80 -15.57
CA ALA A 135 -8.19 -0.94 -14.14
C ALA A 135 -7.64 -2.32 -13.80
N GLU A 136 -8.18 -3.38 -14.37
CA GLU A 136 -7.70 -4.75 -14.16
C GLU A 136 -6.26 -4.93 -14.66
N GLU A 137 -5.93 -4.37 -15.83
CA GLU A 137 -4.58 -4.36 -16.40
C GLU A 137 -3.59 -3.68 -15.43
N LEU A 138 -3.90 -2.45 -15.00
CA LEU A 138 -3.02 -1.69 -14.11
C LEU A 138 -2.88 -2.34 -12.73
N ILE A 139 -3.96 -2.86 -12.16
CA ILE A 139 -3.92 -3.56 -10.88
C ILE A 139 -3.07 -4.83 -10.98
N ALA A 140 -3.18 -5.59 -12.05
CA ALA A 140 -2.36 -6.77 -12.30
C ALA A 140 -0.87 -6.41 -12.43
N TYR A 141 -0.54 -5.31 -13.10
CA TYR A 141 0.84 -4.85 -13.27
C TYR A 141 1.46 -4.28 -11.99
N SER A 142 0.67 -3.87 -11.01
CA SER A 142 1.14 -3.16 -9.82
C SER A 142 2.22 -3.90 -9.02
N GLY A 143 2.18 -5.23 -8.99
CA GLY A 143 3.22 -6.06 -8.38
C GLY A 143 4.54 -5.94 -9.12
N THR A 144 4.52 -6.07 -10.45
CA THR A 144 5.68 -5.92 -11.33
C THR A 144 6.32 -4.54 -11.20
N PHE A 145 5.51 -3.48 -11.20
CA PHE A 145 5.98 -2.11 -10.94
C PHE A 145 6.79 -2.01 -9.64
N VAL A 146 6.24 -2.50 -8.54
CA VAL A 146 6.90 -2.44 -7.23
C VAL A 146 8.20 -3.25 -7.21
N ASP A 147 8.17 -4.46 -7.76
CA ASP A 147 9.32 -5.36 -7.79
C ASP A 147 10.46 -4.79 -8.65
N ASN A 148 10.15 -4.25 -9.82
CA ASN A 148 11.13 -3.63 -10.72
C ASN A 148 11.77 -2.39 -10.09
N VAL A 149 10.97 -1.49 -9.50
CA VAL A 149 11.50 -0.31 -8.81
C VAL A 149 12.37 -0.70 -7.61
N TYR A 150 11.95 -1.68 -6.80
CA TYR A 150 12.77 -2.13 -5.66
C TYR A 150 14.03 -2.88 -6.09
N ALA A 151 13.96 -3.63 -7.19
CA ALA A 151 15.14 -4.29 -7.78
C ALA A 151 16.17 -3.26 -8.26
N SER A 152 15.71 -2.15 -8.87
CA SER A 152 16.59 -1.08 -9.35
C SER A 152 17.47 -0.48 -8.25
N PHE A 153 17.01 -0.43 -6.99
CA PHE A 153 17.78 0.11 -5.86
C PHE A 153 19.04 -0.66 -5.52
N ARG A 154 19.22 -1.85 -6.11
CA ARG A 154 20.39 -2.72 -5.93
C ARG A 154 21.26 -2.82 -7.19
N GLY A 155 20.86 -2.16 -8.26
CA GLY A 155 21.57 -2.16 -9.54
C GLY A 155 22.49 -0.96 -9.71
N ASP A 156 23.32 -1.02 -10.74
CA ASP A 156 24.23 0.07 -11.09
C ASP A 156 23.53 1.18 -11.91
N ASP A 157 22.31 0.92 -12.42
CA ASP A 157 21.54 1.85 -13.26
C ASP A 157 20.14 2.15 -12.66
N THR A 158 20.12 2.47 -11.35
CA THR A 158 18.88 2.69 -10.57
C THR A 158 17.95 3.70 -11.22
N VAL A 159 18.49 4.85 -11.64
CA VAL A 159 17.68 5.96 -12.17
C VAL A 159 16.98 5.58 -13.46
N LYS A 160 17.67 4.89 -14.38
CA LYS A 160 17.10 4.47 -15.66
C LYS A 160 16.03 3.38 -15.48
N GLN A 161 16.34 2.37 -14.66
CA GLN A 161 15.40 1.27 -14.42
C GLN A 161 14.14 1.73 -13.67
N ALA A 162 14.29 2.54 -12.61
CA ALA A 162 13.15 3.14 -11.94
C ALA A 162 12.40 4.10 -12.87
N GLY A 163 13.15 4.87 -13.69
CA GLY A 163 12.58 5.83 -14.64
C GLY A 163 11.59 5.20 -15.61
N SER A 164 11.92 4.04 -16.17
CA SER A 164 11.03 3.34 -17.11
C SER A 164 9.68 2.96 -16.49
N GLU A 165 9.66 2.62 -15.21
CA GLU A 165 8.41 2.32 -14.49
C GLU A 165 7.55 3.58 -14.28
N PHE A 166 8.18 4.73 -14.03
CA PHE A 166 7.45 6.00 -13.95
C PHE A 166 7.00 6.52 -15.30
N ASP A 167 7.72 6.23 -16.40
CA ASP A 167 7.26 6.48 -17.77
C ASP A 167 6.02 5.67 -18.12
N TYR A 168 5.94 4.43 -17.64
CA TYR A 168 4.74 3.61 -17.76
C TYR A 168 3.54 4.25 -17.05
N LEU A 169 3.71 4.74 -15.80
CA LEU A 169 2.63 5.43 -15.08
C LEU A 169 2.21 6.73 -15.77
N GLU A 170 3.17 7.52 -16.27
CA GLU A 170 2.88 8.73 -17.05
C GLU A 170 2.03 8.38 -18.27
N THR A 171 2.42 7.35 -19.02
CA THR A 171 1.68 6.88 -20.21
C THR A 171 0.27 6.41 -19.85
N ALA A 172 0.14 5.66 -18.75
CA ALA A 172 -1.15 5.17 -18.27
C ALA A 172 -2.11 6.33 -17.89
N LEU A 173 -1.59 7.42 -17.33
CA LEU A 173 -2.35 8.63 -16.98
C LEU A 173 -2.81 9.44 -18.19
N HIS A 174 -2.31 9.14 -19.38
CA HIS A 174 -2.79 9.72 -20.63
C HIS A 174 -3.95 8.95 -21.28
N LYS A 175 -4.33 7.79 -20.73
CA LYS A 175 -5.35 6.92 -21.36
C LYS A 175 -6.74 7.56 -21.40
N PHE A 176 -7.10 8.28 -20.32
CA PHE A 176 -8.38 9.00 -20.23
C PHE A 176 -8.10 10.47 -19.91
N GLU A 177 -8.77 11.38 -20.65
CA GLU A 177 -8.53 12.83 -20.53
C GLU A 177 -9.61 13.54 -19.68
N ASP A 178 -10.52 12.79 -19.08
CA ASP A 178 -11.66 13.31 -18.30
C ASP A 178 -11.31 13.59 -16.83
N GLY A 179 -10.02 13.63 -16.50
CA GLY A 179 -9.53 13.96 -15.14
C GLY A 179 -8.03 13.73 -14.94
N HIS A 180 -7.59 13.75 -13.69
CA HIS A 180 -6.19 13.65 -13.32
C HIS A 180 -5.80 12.32 -12.70
N PHE A 181 -6.74 11.39 -12.55
CA PHE A 181 -6.56 10.06 -12.02
C PHE A 181 -6.48 9.02 -13.15
N PHE A 182 -5.99 7.82 -12.88
CA PHE A 182 -5.80 6.78 -13.90
C PHE A 182 -7.08 6.46 -14.70
N LEU A 183 -8.24 6.56 -14.06
CA LEU A 183 -9.54 6.33 -14.70
C LEU A 183 -10.36 7.63 -14.86
N GLY A 184 -9.70 8.79 -14.85
CA GLY A 184 -10.33 10.10 -14.89
C GLY A 184 -10.85 10.56 -13.52
N GLN A 185 -11.31 9.66 -12.67
CA GLN A 185 -11.74 9.91 -11.29
C GLN A 185 -10.96 9.03 -10.31
N PHE A 186 -10.91 9.45 -9.04
CA PHE A 186 -10.28 8.64 -7.98
C PHE A 186 -10.87 7.23 -7.92
N SER A 187 -10.01 6.22 -7.92
CA SER A 187 -10.38 4.83 -8.16
C SER A 187 -9.51 3.84 -7.37
N GLN A 188 -9.83 2.55 -7.50
CA GLN A 188 -9.00 1.47 -6.96
C GLN A 188 -7.56 1.51 -7.49
N VAL A 189 -7.35 1.94 -8.75
CA VAL A 189 -6.00 2.02 -9.34
C VAL A 189 -5.14 3.02 -8.59
N ASP A 190 -5.67 4.20 -8.30
CA ASP A 190 -4.95 5.24 -7.55
C ASP A 190 -4.58 4.75 -6.15
N VAL A 191 -5.51 4.09 -5.48
CA VAL A 191 -5.28 3.46 -4.15
C VAL A 191 -4.17 2.41 -4.20
N VAL A 192 -4.07 1.67 -5.30
CA VAL A 192 -3.09 0.59 -5.46
C VAL A 192 -1.67 1.13 -5.62
N TYR A 193 -1.49 2.24 -6.33
CA TYR A 193 -0.17 2.78 -6.66
C TYR A 193 0.36 3.81 -5.66
N ILE A 194 -0.48 4.72 -5.18
CA ILE A 194 -0.01 5.86 -4.39
C ILE A 194 0.81 5.48 -3.15
N PRO A 195 0.51 4.41 -2.37
CA PRO A 195 1.31 4.05 -1.21
C PRO A 195 2.78 3.74 -1.51
N PHE A 196 3.06 3.31 -2.72
CA PHE A 196 4.42 3.01 -3.18
C PHE A 196 5.09 4.25 -3.74
N VAL A 197 4.40 4.99 -4.61
CA VAL A 197 4.93 6.21 -5.22
C VAL A 197 5.33 7.23 -4.15
N GLU A 198 4.51 7.44 -3.11
CA GLU A 198 4.81 8.38 -2.03
C GLU A 198 6.06 8.01 -1.21
N ARG A 199 6.40 6.70 -1.15
CA ARG A 199 7.60 6.21 -0.44
C ARG A 199 8.83 6.20 -1.32
N ILE A 200 8.66 5.81 -2.56
CA ILE A 200 9.73 5.67 -3.54
C ILE A 200 10.27 7.06 -3.95
N ARG A 201 9.37 8.02 -4.21
CA ARG A 201 9.74 9.37 -4.67
C ARG A 201 10.74 10.08 -3.75
N PRO A 202 10.48 10.27 -2.43
CA PRO A 202 11.42 10.95 -1.55
C PRO A 202 12.73 10.17 -1.38
N PHE A 203 12.69 8.85 -1.43
CA PHE A 203 13.89 8.02 -1.35
C PHE A 203 14.79 8.18 -2.58
N LEU A 204 14.24 8.09 -3.79
CA LEU A 204 14.99 8.32 -5.04
C LEU A 204 15.56 9.74 -5.10
N TYR A 205 14.78 10.74 -4.69
CA TYR A 205 15.27 12.12 -4.66
C TYR A 205 16.40 12.31 -3.67
N GLN A 206 16.29 11.77 -2.46
CA GLN A 206 17.29 11.98 -1.43
C GLN A 206 18.61 11.24 -1.72
N VAL A 207 18.54 10.02 -2.27
CA VAL A 207 19.72 9.19 -2.50
C VAL A 207 20.39 9.47 -3.85
N TRP A 208 19.61 9.54 -4.92
CA TRP A 208 20.12 9.70 -6.29
C TRP A 208 19.85 11.07 -6.92
N LYS A 209 19.23 12.01 -6.17
CA LYS A 209 18.81 13.33 -6.70
C LYS A 209 17.84 13.20 -7.90
N TYR A 210 17.15 12.06 -7.98
CA TYR A 210 16.25 11.77 -9.07
C TYR A 210 14.82 12.18 -8.73
N ASP A 211 14.32 13.17 -9.47
CA ASP A 211 12.92 13.59 -9.40
C ASP A 211 12.09 12.78 -10.40
N VAL A 212 11.24 11.89 -9.86
CA VAL A 212 10.37 11.03 -10.67
C VAL A 212 9.33 11.79 -11.49
N THR A 213 9.08 13.07 -11.16
CA THR A 213 8.11 13.92 -11.87
C THR A 213 8.73 14.71 -13.01
N SER A 214 10.07 14.75 -13.08
CA SER A 214 10.79 15.47 -14.14
C SER A 214 10.47 14.86 -15.51
N GLY A 215 9.90 15.66 -16.43
CA GLY A 215 9.44 15.20 -17.74
C GLY A 215 8.10 14.42 -17.72
N ARG A 216 7.41 14.34 -16.56
CA ARG A 216 6.16 13.59 -16.39
C ARG A 216 5.06 14.46 -15.77
N PRO A 217 4.46 15.37 -16.59
CA PRO A 217 3.49 16.34 -16.09
C PRO A 217 2.18 15.72 -15.57
N LYS A 218 1.70 14.61 -16.16
CA LYS A 218 0.50 13.92 -15.68
C LYS A 218 0.76 13.23 -14.34
N LEU A 219 1.91 12.59 -14.16
CA LEU A 219 2.32 11.99 -12.90
C LEU A 219 2.45 13.06 -11.80
N ALA A 220 3.06 14.20 -12.12
CA ALA A 220 3.17 15.33 -11.19
C ALA A 220 1.78 15.83 -10.75
N LYS A 221 0.87 16.00 -11.71
CA LYS A 221 -0.50 16.44 -11.44
C LYS A 221 -1.29 15.40 -10.65
N TRP A 222 -1.18 14.12 -11.00
CA TRP A 222 -1.80 13.03 -10.25
C TRP A 222 -1.36 13.01 -8.78
N ILE A 223 -0.05 13.14 -8.51
CA ILE A 223 0.47 13.20 -7.13
C ILE A 223 -0.10 14.41 -6.39
N GLN A 224 -0.22 15.56 -7.05
CA GLN A 224 -0.83 16.74 -6.47
C GLN A 224 -2.30 16.48 -6.10
N GLU A 225 -3.10 15.94 -7.02
CA GLU A 225 -4.51 15.63 -6.78
C GLU A 225 -4.72 14.55 -5.70
N MET A 226 -3.83 13.56 -5.65
CA MET A 226 -3.85 12.57 -4.56
C MET A 226 -3.71 13.22 -3.19
N ASN A 227 -2.86 14.25 -3.04
CA ASN A 227 -2.69 14.97 -1.78
C ASN A 227 -3.93 15.79 -1.36
N GLU A 228 -4.89 16.01 -2.28
CA GLU A 228 -6.16 16.65 -1.96
C GLU A 228 -7.26 15.67 -1.54
N ILE A 229 -7.03 14.36 -1.69
CA ILE A 229 -7.99 13.33 -1.29
C ILE A 229 -8.04 13.19 0.23
N ASP A 230 -9.14 13.59 0.85
CA ASP A 230 -9.33 13.58 2.31
C ASP A 230 -9.18 12.18 2.93
N ALA A 231 -9.56 11.15 2.21
CA ALA A 231 -9.39 9.76 2.63
C ALA A 231 -7.92 9.31 2.68
N TYR A 232 -7.06 9.92 1.87
CA TYR A 232 -5.65 9.60 1.77
C TYR A 232 -4.78 10.39 2.76
N LYS A 233 -5.05 11.69 2.93
CA LYS A 233 -4.27 12.60 3.81
C LYS A 233 -3.87 11.99 5.16
N PRO A 234 -4.79 11.42 5.96
CA PRO A 234 -4.45 10.88 7.29
C PRO A 234 -3.64 9.60 7.26
N THR A 235 -3.42 9.02 6.07
CA THR A 235 -2.66 7.77 5.90
C THR A 235 -1.21 7.99 5.47
N ILE A 236 -0.85 9.24 5.13
CA ILE A 236 0.48 9.60 4.62
C ILE A 236 1.51 9.43 5.75
N PRO A 237 2.54 8.60 5.56
CA PRO A 237 3.59 8.44 6.55
C PRO A 237 4.58 9.62 6.49
N ASP A 238 5.32 9.83 7.56
CA ASP A 238 6.44 10.78 7.56
C ASP A 238 7.47 10.40 6.50
N PRO A 239 7.72 11.27 5.49
CA PRO A 239 8.66 10.97 4.41
C PRO A 239 10.11 10.75 4.89
N GLN A 240 10.55 11.45 5.93
CA GLN A 240 11.90 11.30 6.47
C GLN A 240 12.08 9.92 7.11
N LEU A 241 11.11 9.50 7.91
CA LEU A 241 11.10 8.17 8.52
C LEU A 241 11.10 7.06 7.45
N ILE A 242 10.37 7.24 6.36
CA ILE A 242 10.36 6.28 5.26
C ILE A 242 11.72 6.20 4.57
N VAL A 243 12.33 7.33 4.28
CA VAL A 243 13.66 7.37 3.65
C VAL A 243 14.70 6.66 4.50
N GLU A 244 14.73 6.90 5.83
CA GLU A 244 15.68 6.20 6.71
C GLU A 244 15.44 4.69 6.75
N LYS A 245 14.18 4.24 6.82
CA LYS A 245 13.84 2.82 6.74
C LYS A 245 14.27 2.18 5.40
N TYR A 246 14.14 2.92 4.30
CA TYR A 246 14.52 2.44 2.97
C TYR A 246 16.04 2.38 2.82
N LYS A 247 16.78 3.36 3.35
CA LYS A 247 18.26 3.31 3.40
C LYS A 247 18.73 2.05 4.12
N ILE A 248 18.19 1.77 5.31
CA ILE A 248 18.53 0.56 6.06
C ILE A 248 18.21 -0.70 5.25
N ARG A 249 17.02 -0.77 4.64
CA ARG A 249 16.55 -1.95 3.93
C ARG A 249 17.31 -2.23 2.65
N PHE A 250 17.60 -1.20 1.85
CA PHE A 250 18.10 -1.34 0.49
C PHE A 250 19.58 -1.03 0.33
N LEU A 251 20.16 -0.13 1.14
CA LEU A 251 21.55 0.30 0.99
C LEU A 251 22.47 -0.39 1.99
N VAL A 252 22.15 -0.41 3.28
CA VAL A 252 23.02 -1.01 4.31
C VAL A 252 23.14 -2.52 4.12
N ASN A 253 22.05 -3.19 3.78
CA ASN A 253 22.11 -4.64 3.53
C ASN A 253 22.79 -4.97 2.20
N TRP A 254 22.77 -4.07 1.22
CA TRP A 254 23.43 -4.23 -0.07
C TRP A 254 24.95 -4.10 0.05
N SER A 255 25.48 -3.13 0.79
CA SER A 255 26.93 -3.01 1.03
C SER A 255 27.48 -4.27 1.71
N LYS A 256 26.78 -4.80 2.73
CA LYS A 256 27.18 -6.04 3.41
C LYS A 256 27.17 -7.28 2.51
N MET A 257 26.35 -7.31 1.47
CA MET A 257 26.31 -8.42 0.50
C MET A 257 27.38 -8.31 -0.60
N LYS A 258 27.87 -7.09 -0.92
CA LYS A 258 29.00 -6.88 -1.84
C LYS A 258 30.36 -7.20 -1.19
N ASP A 259 30.45 -7.10 0.13
CA ASP A 259 31.68 -7.33 0.91
C ASP A 259 31.79 -8.79 1.43
N ALA A 260 30.80 -9.65 1.13
CA ALA A 260 30.77 -11.08 1.49
C ALA A 260 30.96 -11.97 0.25
#